data_b45b691bf4e2d98516d4ea7983c1d487
#
_entry.id   b45b691bf4e2d98516d4ea7983c1d487
#
_cell.length_a   1.000
_cell.length_b   1.000
_cell.length_c   1.000
_cell.angle_alpha   90.00
_cell.angle_beta   90.00
_cell.angle_gamma   90.00
#
_symmetry.space_group_name_H-M   'P 1'
#
loop_
_entity.id
_entity.type
_entity.pdbx_description
1 polymer ?
#
loop_
_entity_poly.entity_id
_entity_poly.type
_entity_poly.pdbx_seq_one_letter_code
_entity_poly.pdbx_strand_id
1 'polypeptide(L)'
;MKNLLYSLARNGDIHWLSYFFAEFIAKQAQTSNDELPGLSAALVSEANLAGNVCIELDAYSMRPLFSSSRIEAAEIPLGLESADWCARLRTSPCIGGPNENAPLVLDENRLYLNRLWFYEDFVATKIKALLEREAITNQLEISAQVDRLFPASDAIDQDQKDAVLAAASKPFSVISGGPGSGKTSTIVRILAVLLALNPECRIALAAPTGKAAARMTVSIRQLVDQVGLDNSTKFKMPGEATTIHRLLGYRRNGFNYNELHRLPVDCVVIDEASMIDLKLMYQLLAALPHQAQLILLGDRDQLASVAAGNILGDITGHGHALDIGTTAIATSIALLRNSYRFNRDSAISEIASLVNQGQSIAATDLLRSTDRGLLWYAEESDQIHAETLAWIYDTYQPVFDSDSPADALDIYDTTRVLCATNRGFSGVESLNHRISAALLARNNLPETNLYSGLPIMITRNHHELGLFNGDTGILWQFEDGLRACFRDSDGEIRDLAISRLPEFTPAWASTVHKSQGSEFDSVLLILPSDPESGVLSRELLYTAITRARQRFILHASNSIVVRAIENLTRRHSGLAYKLGWPD
;
A
#
# COMPACT_ATOMS: atom_id res chain seq x y z
N MET A 1 -30.98 7.80 19.25
CA MET A 1 -29.97 6.96 18.57
C MET A 1 -30.53 6.09 17.45
N LYS A 2 -31.41 5.11 17.74
CA LYS A 2 -31.83 4.10 16.75
C LYS A 2 -32.43 4.68 15.48
N ASN A 3 -33.33 5.65 15.57
CA ASN A 3 -33.93 6.29 14.40
C ASN A 3 -32.89 7.07 13.56
N LEU A 4 -31.95 7.77 14.21
CA LEU A 4 -30.89 8.52 13.53
C LEU A 4 -29.95 7.56 12.76
N LEU A 5 -29.36 6.56 13.44
CA LEU A 5 -28.43 5.62 12.81
C LEU A 5 -29.11 4.81 11.70
N TYR A 6 -30.41 4.46 11.87
CA TYR A 6 -31.18 3.83 10.81
C TYR A 6 -31.34 4.75 9.59
N SER A 7 -31.65 6.03 9.81
CA SER A 7 -31.77 7.02 8.72
C SER A 7 -30.44 7.23 8.00
N LEU A 8 -29.34 7.36 8.74
CA LEU A 8 -27.99 7.46 8.16
C LEU A 8 -27.62 6.22 7.33
N ALA A 9 -27.89 5.02 7.83
CA ALA A 9 -27.64 3.78 7.10
C ALA A 9 -28.52 3.64 5.84
N ARG A 10 -29.80 4.02 5.94
CA ARG A 10 -30.73 4.02 4.80
C ARG A 10 -30.33 5.02 3.72
N ASN A 11 -29.79 6.14 4.11
CA ASN A 11 -29.31 7.16 3.19
C ASN A 11 -27.96 6.79 2.55
N GLY A 12 -27.23 5.81 3.11
CA GLY A 12 -25.89 5.43 2.69
C GLY A 12 -24.78 6.28 3.33
N ASP A 13 -25.10 7.10 4.34
CA ASP A 13 -24.14 7.94 5.06
C ASP A 13 -23.27 7.11 6.02
N ILE A 14 -23.78 5.97 6.52
CA ILE A 14 -23.03 4.95 7.25
C ILE A 14 -23.34 3.55 6.71
N HIS A 15 -22.48 2.59 6.99
CA HIS A 15 -22.68 1.20 6.61
C HIS A 15 -23.72 0.50 7.52
N TRP A 16 -24.51 -0.40 6.96
CA TRP A 16 -25.44 -1.22 7.74
C TRP A 16 -24.74 -2.03 8.83
N LEU A 17 -23.49 -2.44 8.61
CA LEU A 17 -22.69 -3.13 9.63
C LEU A 17 -22.55 -2.28 10.89
N SER A 18 -22.25 -1.00 10.74
CA SER A 18 -22.07 -0.06 11.86
C SER A 18 -23.37 0.20 12.59
N TYR A 19 -24.49 0.29 11.86
CA TYR A 19 -25.81 0.36 12.48
C TYR A 19 -26.12 -0.88 13.35
N PHE A 20 -25.93 -2.08 12.82
CA PHE A 20 -26.21 -3.32 13.58
C PHE A 20 -25.23 -3.53 14.72
N PHE A 21 -23.97 -3.14 14.57
CA PHE A 21 -23.00 -3.19 15.66
C PHE A 21 -23.37 -2.21 16.79
N ALA A 22 -23.80 -0.99 16.48
CA ALA A 22 -24.30 -0.03 17.46
C ALA A 22 -25.53 -0.57 18.21
N GLU A 23 -26.50 -1.19 17.52
CA GLU A 23 -27.65 -1.84 18.16
C GLU A 23 -27.24 -2.99 19.09
N PHE A 24 -26.25 -3.80 18.67
CA PHE A 24 -25.72 -4.89 19.48
C PHE A 24 -25.11 -4.34 20.79
N ILE A 25 -24.24 -3.33 20.70
CA ILE A 25 -23.61 -2.68 21.87
C ILE A 25 -24.66 -2.04 22.78
N ALA A 26 -25.63 -1.32 22.22
CA ALA A 26 -26.70 -0.69 23.00
C ALA A 26 -27.56 -1.72 23.77
N LYS A 27 -27.82 -2.90 23.18
CA LYS A 27 -28.54 -3.99 23.85
C LYS A 27 -27.72 -4.64 24.97
N GLN A 28 -26.42 -4.81 24.76
CA GLN A 28 -25.54 -5.43 25.77
C GLN A 28 -25.22 -4.46 26.92
N ALA A 29 -25.22 -3.16 26.67
CA ALA A 29 -24.95 -2.15 27.69
C ALA A 29 -25.99 -2.11 28.83
N GLN A 30 -27.19 -2.68 28.66
CA GLN A 30 -28.30 -2.92 29.61
C GLN A 30 -28.57 -1.85 30.68
N THR A 31 -27.84 -0.77 30.72
CA THR A 31 -27.91 0.27 31.72
C THR A 31 -28.40 1.56 31.11
N SER A 32 -29.62 1.92 31.49
CA SER A 32 -30.20 3.25 31.30
C SER A 32 -30.33 3.75 29.83
N ASN A 33 -31.11 4.77 29.63
CA ASN A 33 -31.32 5.52 28.39
C ASN A 33 -30.05 6.18 27.82
N ASP A 34 -28.81 5.69 28.12
CA ASP A 34 -27.58 6.25 27.59
C ASP A 34 -27.30 5.69 26.19
N GLU A 35 -27.47 6.54 25.21
CA GLU A 35 -27.24 6.23 23.78
C GLU A 35 -25.76 6.31 23.37
N LEU A 36 -24.90 6.84 24.25
CA LEU A 36 -23.51 7.15 23.93
C LEU A 36 -22.65 5.94 23.55
N PRO A 37 -22.73 4.78 24.27
CA PRO A 37 -21.96 3.59 23.87
C PRO A 37 -22.31 3.08 22.47
N GLY A 38 -23.59 3.14 22.09
CA GLY A 38 -24.04 2.72 20.76
C GLY A 38 -23.57 3.69 19.67
N LEU A 39 -23.64 5.00 19.89
CA LEU A 39 -23.13 6.01 18.96
C LEU A 39 -21.63 5.87 18.77
N SER A 40 -20.89 5.69 19.86
CA SER A 40 -19.44 5.48 19.82
C SER A 40 -19.05 4.20 19.09
N ALA A 41 -19.84 3.12 19.24
CA ALA A 41 -19.65 1.88 18.52
C ALA A 41 -19.86 2.05 17.01
N ALA A 42 -20.89 2.82 16.60
CA ALA A 42 -21.09 3.15 15.17
C ALA A 42 -19.89 3.91 14.60
N LEU A 43 -19.40 4.93 15.32
CA LEU A 43 -18.24 5.72 14.90
C LEU A 43 -16.98 4.87 14.72
N VAL A 44 -16.64 4.03 15.72
CA VAL A 44 -15.47 3.13 15.63
C VAL A 44 -15.59 2.16 14.47
N SER A 45 -16.81 1.65 14.23
CA SER A 45 -17.06 0.76 13.10
C SER A 45 -16.88 1.46 11.74
N GLU A 46 -17.43 2.67 11.58
CA GLU A 46 -17.22 3.48 10.37
C GLU A 46 -15.75 3.85 10.17
N ALA A 47 -15.08 4.28 11.23
CA ALA A 47 -13.65 4.59 11.17
C ALA A 47 -12.83 3.37 10.74
N ASN A 48 -13.17 2.16 11.24
CA ASN A 48 -12.49 0.95 10.81
C ASN A 48 -12.74 0.61 9.33
N LEU A 49 -13.96 0.77 8.84
CA LEU A 49 -14.28 0.59 7.42
C LEU A 49 -13.54 1.61 6.53
N ALA A 50 -13.25 2.80 7.06
CA ALA A 50 -12.42 3.82 6.41
C ALA A 50 -10.90 3.57 6.57
N GLY A 51 -10.49 2.47 7.21
CA GLY A 51 -9.09 2.07 7.35
C GLY A 51 -8.39 2.57 8.63
N ASN A 52 -9.12 3.17 9.57
CA ASN A 52 -8.57 3.55 10.87
C ASN A 52 -8.51 2.34 11.83
N VAL A 53 -7.57 2.35 12.76
CA VAL A 53 -7.44 1.34 13.82
C VAL A 53 -8.29 1.72 15.04
N CYS A 54 -8.37 3.00 15.34
CA CYS A 54 -9.15 3.57 16.44
C CYS A 54 -9.83 4.87 16.01
N ILE A 55 -10.62 5.44 16.91
CA ILE A 55 -10.98 6.86 16.89
C ILE A 55 -10.32 7.58 18.07
N GLU A 56 -9.89 8.80 17.84
CA GLU A 56 -9.46 9.73 18.89
C GLU A 56 -10.66 10.58 19.29
N LEU A 57 -11.11 10.47 20.54
CA LEU A 57 -12.32 11.17 20.98
C LEU A 57 -12.18 12.70 20.90
N ASP A 58 -10.94 13.20 21.07
CA ASP A 58 -10.64 14.64 20.91
C ASP A 58 -10.96 15.17 19.51
N ALA A 59 -10.78 14.36 18.48
CA ALA A 59 -11.06 14.76 17.10
C ALA A 59 -12.56 15.01 16.84
N TYR A 60 -13.42 14.40 17.64
CA TYR A 60 -14.88 14.53 17.56
C TYR A 60 -15.47 15.45 18.65
N SER A 61 -14.64 15.97 19.57
CA SER A 61 -15.09 16.82 20.66
C SER A 61 -15.82 18.06 20.13
N MET A 62 -17.06 18.26 20.58
CA MET A 62 -17.94 19.36 20.17
C MET A 62 -18.18 19.49 18.65
N ARG A 63 -17.99 18.40 17.91
CA ARG A 63 -18.22 18.31 16.46
C ARG A 63 -19.33 17.32 16.15
N PRO A 64 -20.02 17.45 14.99
CA PRO A 64 -20.97 16.43 14.55
C PRO A 64 -20.33 15.05 14.45
N LEU A 65 -21.00 14.04 15.03
CA LEU A 65 -20.47 12.65 15.05
C LEU A 65 -20.48 11.98 13.68
N PHE A 66 -21.41 12.40 12.81
CA PHE A 66 -21.57 11.85 11.46
C PHE A 66 -21.77 13.00 10.48
N SER A 67 -21.49 12.76 9.21
CA SER A 67 -21.84 13.65 8.10
C SER A 67 -23.01 13.06 7.30
N SER A 68 -23.90 13.90 6.82
CA SER A 68 -24.98 13.50 5.94
C SER A 68 -25.32 14.65 4.99
N SER A 69 -25.63 14.34 3.74
CA SER A 69 -26.15 15.29 2.76
C SER A 69 -27.68 15.43 2.82
N ARG A 70 -28.37 14.58 3.62
CA ARG A 70 -29.83 14.45 3.68
C ARG A 70 -30.42 14.73 5.05
N ILE A 71 -29.60 14.76 6.10
CA ILE A 71 -30.00 15.06 7.48
C ILE A 71 -29.40 16.40 7.85
N GLU A 72 -30.23 17.30 8.41
CA GLU A 72 -29.75 18.60 8.86
C GLU A 72 -28.69 18.46 9.96
N ALA A 73 -27.63 19.25 9.88
CA ALA A 73 -26.52 19.19 10.84
C ALA A 73 -26.98 19.37 12.31
N ALA A 74 -28.07 20.11 12.52
CA ALA A 74 -28.66 20.30 13.85
C ALA A 74 -29.30 19.01 14.44
N GLU A 75 -29.63 18.03 13.62
CA GLU A 75 -30.20 16.75 14.06
C GLU A 75 -29.11 15.71 14.36
N ILE A 76 -27.86 15.96 13.98
CA ILE A 76 -26.71 15.09 14.22
C ILE A 76 -26.11 15.46 15.58
N PRO A 77 -26.01 14.52 16.55
CA PRO A 77 -25.45 14.80 17.84
C PRO A 77 -23.98 15.22 17.74
N LEU A 78 -23.59 16.14 18.60
CA LEU A 78 -22.20 16.53 18.78
C LEU A 78 -21.50 15.57 19.73
N GLY A 79 -20.20 15.37 19.52
CA GLY A 79 -19.33 14.70 20.48
C GLY A 79 -19.26 15.46 21.79
N LEU A 80 -19.07 14.74 22.89
CA LEU A 80 -18.82 15.34 24.20
C LEU A 80 -17.38 15.84 24.28
N GLU A 81 -17.07 16.64 25.31
CA GLU A 81 -15.68 16.83 25.69
C GLU A 81 -15.03 15.48 26.00
N SER A 82 -13.79 15.31 25.58
CA SER A 82 -13.10 14.01 25.62
C SER A 82 -13.06 13.40 27.02
N ALA A 83 -12.82 14.20 28.04
CA ALA A 83 -12.78 13.74 29.44
C ALA A 83 -14.14 13.20 29.89
N ASP A 84 -15.23 13.93 29.61
CA ASP A 84 -16.59 13.51 29.94
C ASP A 84 -17.02 12.29 29.14
N TRP A 85 -16.62 12.25 27.88
CA TRP A 85 -16.89 11.10 27.01
C TRP A 85 -16.21 9.83 27.55
N CYS A 86 -14.91 9.90 27.83
CA CYS A 86 -14.16 8.81 28.45
C CYS A 86 -14.78 8.35 29.77
N ALA A 87 -15.14 9.30 30.67
CA ALA A 87 -15.73 8.98 31.94
C ALA A 87 -17.07 8.21 31.77
N ARG A 88 -17.93 8.64 30.88
CA ARG A 88 -19.21 7.97 30.59
C ARG A 88 -19.02 6.61 29.94
N LEU A 89 -18.09 6.49 28.96
CA LEU A 89 -17.83 5.22 28.30
C LEU A 89 -17.33 4.15 29.28
N ARG A 90 -16.49 4.51 30.25
CA ARG A 90 -15.99 3.59 31.30
C ARG A 90 -17.08 3.03 32.19
N THR A 91 -18.28 3.61 32.22
CA THR A 91 -19.41 3.05 33.01
C THR A 91 -20.15 1.94 32.26
N SER A 92 -19.89 1.76 30.95
CA SER A 92 -20.56 0.75 30.13
C SER A 92 -19.87 -0.62 30.25
N PRO A 93 -20.60 -1.71 30.49
CA PRO A 93 -20.02 -3.06 30.52
C PRO A 93 -19.50 -3.55 29.17
N CYS A 94 -19.79 -2.84 28.07
CA CYS A 94 -19.32 -3.15 26.73
C CYS A 94 -17.97 -2.49 26.39
N ILE A 95 -17.45 -1.65 27.28
CA ILE A 95 -16.23 -0.88 27.06
C ILE A 95 -15.27 -1.17 28.22
N GLY A 96 -14.20 -1.89 27.90
CA GLY A 96 -13.15 -2.22 28.85
C GLY A 96 -11.92 -1.34 28.67
N GLY A 97 -11.04 -1.39 29.64
CA GLY A 97 -9.67 -0.89 29.51
C GLY A 97 -8.75 -1.87 28.78
N PRO A 98 -7.46 -1.52 28.64
CA PRO A 98 -6.43 -2.41 28.14
C PRO A 98 -6.45 -3.79 28.82
N ASN A 99 -6.37 -4.86 28.04
CA ASN A 99 -6.41 -6.27 28.49
C ASN A 99 -7.73 -6.76 29.12
N GLU A 100 -8.80 -5.98 29.07
CA GLU A 100 -10.12 -6.41 29.53
C GLU A 100 -10.91 -7.08 28.37
N ASN A 101 -11.75 -8.06 28.75
CA ASN A 101 -12.56 -8.79 27.77
C ASN A 101 -13.89 -8.06 27.52
N ALA A 102 -13.85 -7.02 26.72
CA ALA A 102 -15.00 -6.24 26.29
C ALA A 102 -15.01 -6.06 24.77
N PRO A 103 -16.15 -5.85 24.10
CA PRO A 103 -16.22 -5.64 22.65
C PRO A 103 -15.43 -4.42 22.16
N LEU A 104 -15.39 -3.37 22.97
CA LEU A 104 -14.65 -2.12 22.73
C LEU A 104 -13.61 -1.92 23.81
N VAL A 105 -12.48 -1.32 23.45
CA VAL A 105 -11.40 -0.96 24.38
C VAL A 105 -11.17 0.53 24.32
N LEU A 106 -11.22 1.17 25.49
CA LEU A 106 -10.84 2.56 25.69
C LEU A 106 -9.43 2.62 26.31
N ASP A 107 -8.48 3.03 25.50
CA ASP A 107 -7.08 3.22 25.87
C ASP A 107 -6.76 4.72 25.82
N GLU A 108 -6.58 5.34 27.00
CA GLU A 108 -6.52 6.80 27.17
C GLU A 108 -7.76 7.49 26.59
N ASN A 109 -7.62 8.27 25.49
CA ASN A 109 -8.67 8.94 24.73
C ASN A 109 -8.98 8.25 23.38
N ARG A 110 -8.40 7.07 23.15
CA ARG A 110 -8.57 6.28 21.91
C ARG A 110 -9.53 5.13 22.13
N LEU A 111 -10.57 5.07 21.31
CA LEU A 111 -11.57 3.99 21.35
C LEU A 111 -11.36 3.04 20.18
N TYR A 112 -11.29 1.76 20.48
CA TYR A 112 -10.98 0.68 19.53
C TYR A 112 -12.06 -0.39 19.50
N LEU A 113 -12.15 -1.10 18.36
CA LEU A 113 -12.62 -2.48 18.39
C LEU A 113 -11.58 -3.35 19.13
N ASN A 114 -11.99 -4.19 20.07
CA ASN A 114 -11.07 -4.98 20.93
C ASN A 114 -10.01 -5.73 20.10
N ARG A 115 -10.43 -6.36 19.00
CA ARG A 115 -9.52 -7.10 18.12
C ARG A 115 -8.40 -6.22 17.55
N LEU A 116 -8.69 -4.96 17.19
CA LEU A 116 -7.70 -4.05 16.63
C LEU A 116 -6.75 -3.53 17.69
N TRP A 117 -7.28 -3.21 18.87
CA TRP A 117 -6.45 -2.86 20.02
C TRP A 117 -5.45 -3.97 20.34
N PHE A 118 -5.92 -5.22 20.41
CA PHE A 118 -5.07 -6.39 20.66
C PHE A 118 -3.96 -6.55 19.61
N TYR A 119 -4.28 -6.41 18.32
CA TYR A 119 -3.28 -6.51 17.26
C TYR A 119 -2.24 -5.39 17.35
N GLU A 120 -2.69 -4.16 17.61
CA GLU A 120 -1.81 -3.00 17.70
C GLU A 120 -0.87 -3.11 18.92
N ASP A 121 -1.41 -3.46 20.07
CA ASP A 121 -0.65 -3.63 21.30
C ASP A 121 0.40 -4.75 21.18
N PHE A 122 0.01 -5.87 20.58
CA PHE A 122 0.93 -6.96 20.28
C PHE A 122 2.06 -6.54 19.35
N VAL A 123 1.74 -5.82 18.27
CA VAL A 123 2.72 -5.31 17.30
C VAL A 123 3.70 -4.36 17.99
N ALA A 124 3.19 -3.41 18.78
CA ALA A 124 4.02 -2.47 19.52
C ALA A 124 4.95 -3.19 20.51
N THR A 125 4.42 -4.13 21.26
CA THR A 125 5.18 -4.91 22.26
C THR A 125 6.28 -5.75 21.60
N LYS A 126 5.98 -6.41 20.48
CA LYS A 126 6.98 -7.23 19.76
C LYS A 126 8.07 -6.39 19.12
N ILE A 127 7.73 -5.24 18.52
CA ILE A 127 8.73 -4.31 17.96
C ILE A 127 9.64 -3.77 19.09
N LYS A 128 9.09 -3.35 20.23
CA LYS A 128 9.88 -2.92 21.38
C LYS A 128 10.83 -4.01 21.86
N ALA A 129 10.35 -5.24 21.99
CA ALA A 129 11.20 -6.37 22.37
C ALA A 129 12.33 -6.65 21.37
N LEU A 130 12.11 -6.43 20.07
CA LEU A 130 13.17 -6.51 19.07
C LEU A 130 14.19 -5.37 19.19
N LEU A 131 13.73 -4.15 19.51
CA LEU A 131 14.60 -2.98 19.70
C LEU A 131 15.46 -3.05 20.95
N GLU A 132 14.98 -3.72 22.01
CA GLU A 132 15.70 -3.90 23.28
C GLU A 132 16.77 -5.01 23.23
N ARG A 133 16.76 -5.83 22.17
CA ARG A 133 17.77 -6.89 22.00
C ARG A 133 19.14 -6.28 21.66
N GLU A 134 20.17 -6.86 22.22
CA GLU A 134 21.57 -6.49 21.92
C GLU A 134 21.90 -6.74 20.44
N ALA A 135 22.82 -5.94 19.91
CA ALA A 135 23.34 -6.12 18.56
C ALA A 135 23.93 -7.52 18.36
N ILE A 136 23.66 -8.12 17.22
CA ILE A 136 23.89 -9.56 16.97
C ILE A 136 25.38 -9.88 16.76
N THR A 137 26.24 -8.87 16.42
CA THR A 137 27.60 -9.14 15.94
C THR A 137 28.56 -7.96 16.25
N ASN A 138 29.86 -8.24 16.21
CA ASN A 138 30.91 -7.26 16.36
C ASN A 138 30.82 -6.17 15.28
N GLN A 139 30.58 -4.92 15.69
CA GLN A 139 30.43 -3.78 14.78
C GLN A 139 31.61 -3.57 13.83
N LEU A 140 32.84 -3.89 14.27
CA LEU A 140 34.04 -3.78 13.42
C LEU A 140 34.00 -4.74 12.23
N GLU A 141 33.50 -5.94 12.44
CA GLU A 141 33.39 -6.95 11.38
C GLU A 141 32.28 -6.56 10.38
N ILE A 142 31.15 -6.10 10.87
CA ILE A 142 30.06 -5.57 10.02
C ILE A 142 30.57 -4.43 9.15
N SER A 143 31.23 -3.43 9.75
CA SER A 143 31.79 -2.28 9.01
C SER A 143 32.76 -2.73 7.92
N ALA A 144 33.65 -3.67 8.23
CA ALA A 144 34.61 -4.19 7.25
C ALA A 144 33.93 -4.90 6.07
N GLN A 145 32.84 -5.66 6.31
CA GLN A 145 32.06 -6.30 5.23
C GLN A 145 31.30 -5.26 4.41
N VAL A 146 30.71 -4.25 5.05
CA VAL A 146 30.00 -3.17 4.35
C VAL A 146 30.98 -2.38 3.48
N ASP A 147 32.17 -2.00 3.98
CA ASP A 147 33.16 -1.25 3.23
C ASP A 147 33.63 -1.98 1.95
N ARG A 148 33.67 -3.31 1.96
CA ARG A 148 33.97 -4.12 0.76
C ARG A 148 32.92 -3.98 -0.34
N LEU A 149 31.64 -3.77 0.03
CA LEU A 149 30.51 -3.68 -0.90
C LEU A 149 30.27 -2.24 -1.42
N PHE A 150 31.01 -1.27 -0.87
CA PHE A 150 30.96 0.15 -1.29
C PHE A 150 32.39 0.63 -1.58
N PRO A 151 33.01 0.24 -2.72
CA PRO A 151 34.37 0.63 -3.05
C PRO A 151 34.48 2.14 -3.23
N ALA A 152 35.61 2.70 -2.79
CA ALA A 152 35.85 4.16 -2.79
C ALA A 152 35.93 4.81 -4.19
N SER A 153 35.91 4.03 -5.27
CA SER A 153 35.95 4.51 -6.65
C SER A 153 34.60 5.02 -7.14
N ASP A 154 33.50 4.66 -6.50
CA ASP A 154 32.16 5.06 -6.89
C ASP A 154 31.65 6.20 -5.99
N ALA A 155 30.78 7.06 -6.52
CA ALA A 155 30.08 8.03 -5.67
C ALA A 155 29.24 7.25 -4.64
N ILE A 156 29.78 7.13 -3.41
CA ILE A 156 29.17 6.34 -2.34
C ILE A 156 27.87 7.02 -1.94
N ASP A 157 26.76 6.27 -2.04
CA ASP A 157 25.52 6.69 -1.41
C ASP A 157 25.59 6.37 0.09
N GLN A 158 25.79 7.42 0.89
CA GLN A 158 25.89 7.28 2.33
C GLN A 158 24.61 6.76 2.94
N ASP A 159 23.42 7.17 2.43
CA ASP A 159 22.13 6.68 2.93
C ASP A 159 22.01 5.14 2.73
N GLN A 160 22.45 4.60 1.59
CA GLN A 160 22.45 3.15 1.35
C GLN A 160 23.45 2.43 2.26
N LYS A 161 24.65 2.98 2.44
CA LYS A 161 25.66 2.39 3.32
C LYS A 161 25.19 2.35 4.77
N ASP A 162 24.60 3.43 5.26
CA ASP A 162 24.04 3.51 6.60
C ASP A 162 22.87 2.54 6.79
N ALA A 163 22.03 2.37 5.76
CA ALA A 163 20.94 1.41 5.76
C ALA A 163 21.45 -0.04 5.86
N VAL A 164 22.49 -0.40 5.11
CA VAL A 164 23.11 -1.74 5.19
C VAL A 164 23.73 -1.98 6.56
N LEU A 165 24.45 -0.99 7.10
CA LEU A 165 25.02 -1.05 8.45
C LEU A 165 23.94 -1.25 9.52
N ALA A 166 22.88 -0.46 9.48
CA ALA A 166 21.78 -0.55 10.42
C ALA A 166 21.08 -1.92 10.34
N ALA A 167 20.79 -2.38 9.12
CA ALA A 167 20.13 -3.67 8.91
C ALA A 167 21.01 -4.86 9.31
N ALA A 168 22.31 -4.81 9.12
CA ALA A 168 23.21 -5.89 9.51
C ALA A 168 23.46 -5.96 11.03
N SER A 169 23.33 -4.83 11.75
CA SER A 169 23.67 -4.74 13.18
C SER A 169 22.48 -4.87 14.12
N LYS A 170 21.26 -4.65 13.66
CA LYS A 170 20.08 -4.54 14.54
C LYS A 170 19.08 -5.66 14.31
N PRO A 171 18.41 -6.15 15.37
CA PRO A 171 17.36 -7.15 15.26
C PRO A 171 16.11 -6.68 14.50
N PHE A 172 15.86 -5.36 14.48
CA PHE A 172 14.77 -4.73 13.75
C PHE A 172 15.28 -3.51 12.98
N SER A 173 14.93 -3.43 11.70
CA SER A 173 15.29 -2.28 10.86
C SER A 173 14.20 -1.97 9.85
N VAL A 174 14.02 -0.69 9.58
CA VAL A 174 13.13 -0.20 8.53
C VAL A 174 13.95 0.65 7.55
N ILE A 175 13.82 0.35 6.26
CA ILE A 175 14.46 1.10 5.19
C ILE A 175 13.34 1.70 4.35
N SER A 176 13.18 3.02 4.45
CA SER A 176 12.18 3.75 3.69
C SER A 176 12.82 4.59 2.60
N GLY A 177 12.25 4.55 1.41
CA GLY A 177 12.71 5.37 0.30
C GLY A 177 11.75 5.30 -0.88
N GLY A 178 11.68 6.37 -1.63
CA GLY A 178 10.86 6.47 -2.82
C GLY A 178 11.27 5.50 -3.92
N PRO A 179 10.49 5.42 -5.00
CA PRO A 179 10.85 4.60 -6.16
C PRO A 179 12.20 5.05 -6.76
N GLY A 180 13.02 4.07 -7.12
CA GLY A 180 14.36 4.36 -7.66
C GLY A 180 15.42 4.75 -6.64
N SER A 181 15.14 4.75 -5.35
CA SER A 181 16.12 5.04 -4.30
C SER A 181 17.16 3.93 -4.07
N GLY A 182 17.08 2.83 -4.82
CA GLY A 182 18.02 1.72 -4.70
C GLY A 182 17.68 0.72 -3.59
N LYS A 183 16.42 0.65 -3.13
CA LYS A 183 15.98 -0.34 -2.12
C LYS A 183 16.43 -1.76 -2.47
N THR A 184 16.20 -2.23 -3.69
CA THR A 184 16.56 -3.60 -4.10
C THR A 184 18.09 -3.81 -4.09
N SER A 185 18.87 -2.84 -4.52
CA SER A 185 20.33 -2.86 -4.44
C SER A 185 20.81 -2.91 -2.97
N THR A 186 20.12 -2.18 -2.09
CA THR A 186 20.37 -2.21 -0.64
C THR A 186 20.06 -3.59 -0.06
N ILE A 187 18.93 -4.24 -0.47
CA ILE A 187 18.61 -5.61 -0.07
C ILE A 187 19.74 -6.57 -0.42
N VAL A 188 20.22 -6.57 -1.66
CA VAL A 188 21.29 -7.50 -2.10
C VAL A 188 22.55 -7.32 -1.26
N ARG A 189 22.93 -6.08 -0.94
CA ARG A 189 24.09 -5.80 -0.07
C ARG A 189 23.85 -6.26 1.37
N ILE A 190 22.65 -6.09 1.92
CA ILE A 190 22.28 -6.59 3.25
C ILE A 190 22.41 -8.11 3.30
N LEU A 191 21.83 -8.81 2.31
CA LEU A 191 21.92 -10.28 2.22
C LEU A 191 23.39 -10.74 2.15
N ALA A 192 24.21 -10.03 1.36
CA ALA A 192 25.63 -10.33 1.23
C ALA A 192 26.37 -10.21 2.56
N VAL A 193 26.13 -9.12 3.32
CA VAL A 193 26.74 -8.93 4.64
C VAL A 193 26.28 -10.01 5.62
N LEU A 194 24.99 -10.29 5.70
CA LEU A 194 24.43 -11.30 6.61
C LEU A 194 25.02 -12.70 6.33
N LEU A 195 25.15 -13.09 5.07
CA LEU A 195 25.73 -14.36 4.66
C LEU A 195 27.24 -14.42 4.83
N ALA A 196 27.95 -13.29 4.70
CA ALA A 196 29.38 -13.21 5.00
C ALA A 196 29.67 -13.37 6.49
N LEU A 197 28.81 -12.81 7.35
CA LEU A 197 28.92 -12.93 8.82
C LEU A 197 28.47 -14.30 9.33
N ASN A 198 27.40 -14.85 8.75
CA ASN A 198 26.88 -16.17 9.09
C ASN A 198 26.45 -16.91 7.82
N PRO A 199 27.32 -17.76 7.24
CA PRO A 199 27.04 -18.51 6.04
C PRO A 199 25.88 -19.51 6.14
N GLU A 200 25.44 -19.86 7.34
CA GLU A 200 24.31 -20.76 7.60
C GLU A 200 23.02 -20.00 7.95
N CYS A 201 23.01 -18.68 7.81
CA CYS A 201 21.84 -17.85 8.09
C CYS A 201 20.67 -18.19 7.15
N ARG A 202 19.56 -18.60 7.71
CA ARG A 202 18.33 -18.94 6.97
C ARG A 202 17.52 -17.68 6.76
N ILE A 203 17.61 -17.11 5.57
CA ILE A 203 16.96 -15.86 5.22
C ILE A 203 15.71 -16.15 4.39
N ALA A 204 14.56 -15.61 4.82
CA ALA A 204 13.33 -15.62 4.05
C ALA A 204 13.07 -14.24 3.43
N LEU A 205 12.74 -14.23 2.13
CA LEU A 205 12.34 -13.03 1.39
C LEU A 205 10.86 -13.07 1.13
N ALA A 206 10.13 -11.97 1.43
CA ALA A 206 8.72 -11.92 1.16
C ALA A 206 8.23 -10.51 0.79
N ALA A 207 7.03 -10.47 0.19
CA ALA A 207 6.31 -9.24 -0.11
C ALA A 207 4.80 -9.43 0.13
N PRO A 208 4.01 -8.36 0.27
CA PRO A 208 2.57 -8.48 0.48
C PRO A 208 1.82 -9.11 -0.70
N THR A 209 2.30 -8.90 -1.94
CA THR A 209 1.65 -9.37 -3.17
C THR A 209 2.53 -10.31 -3.98
N GLY A 210 1.91 -11.18 -4.81
CA GLY A 210 2.64 -12.10 -5.70
C GLY A 210 3.51 -11.36 -6.71
N LYS A 211 2.99 -10.28 -7.29
CA LYS A 211 3.72 -9.45 -8.25
C LYS A 211 4.96 -8.79 -7.63
N ALA A 212 4.85 -8.25 -6.41
CA ALA A 212 6.01 -7.68 -5.71
C ALA A 212 7.06 -8.75 -5.38
N ALA A 213 6.64 -9.95 -4.95
CA ALA A 213 7.54 -11.06 -4.68
C ALA A 213 8.26 -11.55 -5.95
N ALA A 214 7.55 -11.71 -7.06
CA ALA A 214 8.15 -12.08 -8.35
C ALA A 214 9.18 -11.02 -8.81
N ARG A 215 8.81 -9.74 -8.74
CA ARG A 215 9.72 -8.63 -9.07
C ARG A 215 10.96 -8.61 -8.19
N MET A 216 10.80 -8.81 -6.87
CA MET A 216 11.92 -8.90 -5.92
C MET A 216 12.88 -10.03 -6.33
N THR A 217 12.35 -11.21 -6.68
CA THR A 217 13.13 -12.36 -7.14
C THR A 217 13.97 -12.03 -8.38
N VAL A 218 13.33 -11.49 -9.43
CA VAL A 218 14.02 -11.12 -10.68
C VAL A 218 15.10 -10.07 -10.41
N SER A 219 14.77 -9.03 -9.67
CA SER A 219 15.71 -7.94 -9.37
C SER A 219 16.91 -8.39 -8.55
N ILE A 220 16.73 -9.30 -7.58
CA ILE A 220 17.83 -9.85 -6.79
C ILE A 220 18.75 -10.68 -7.68
N ARG A 221 18.21 -11.57 -8.54
CA ARG A 221 19.01 -12.38 -9.48
C ARG A 221 19.86 -11.50 -10.39
N GLN A 222 19.31 -10.41 -10.94
CA GLN A 222 20.05 -9.49 -11.81
C GLN A 222 21.16 -8.73 -11.06
N LEU A 223 20.92 -8.32 -9.83
CA LEU A 223 21.86 -7.49 -9.05
C LEU A 223 22.98 -8.31 -8.39
N VAL A 224 22.75 -9.58 -8.07
CA VAL A 224 23.75 -10.47 -7.46
C VAL A 224 25.03 -10.54 -8.31
N ASP A 225 24.90 -10.51 -9.65
CA ASP A 225 26.05 -10.54 -10.56
C ASP A 225 26.78 -9.18 -10.64
N GLN A 226 26.09 -8.08 -10.34
CA GLN A 226 26.66 -6.72 -10.41
C GLN A 226 27.39 -6.29 -9.13
N VAL A 227 27.04 -6.85 -7.98
CA VAL A 227 27.58 -6.45 -6.66
C VAL A 227 28.98 -7.03 -6.37
N GLY A 228 29.57 -7.82 -7.28
CA GLY A 228 30.94 -8.32 -7.12
C GLY A 228 31.12 -9.34 -5.98
N LEU A 229 30.08 -10.12 -5.67
CA LEU A 229 30.11 -11.14 -4.63
C LEU A 229 30.98 -12.34 -5.04
N ASP A 230 31.59 -12.99 -4.06
CA ASP A 230 32.25 -14.26 -4.29
C ASP A 230 31.25 -15.38 -4.61
N ASN A 231 31.72 -16.43 -5.30
CA ASN A 231 30.86 -17.53 -5.74
C ASN A 231 30.19 -18.29 -4.60
N SER A 232 30.80 -18.33 -3.42
CA SER A 232 30.23 -19.04 -2.26
C SER A 232 29.03 -18.27 -1.69
N THR A 233 29.13 -16.95 -1.61
CA THR A 233 28.05 -16.06 -1.18
C THR A 233 26.92 -16.04 -2.21
N LYS A 234 27.24 -15.96 -3.52
CA LYS A 234 26.24 -16.05 -4.60
C LYS A 234 25.38 -17.31 -4.51
N PHE A 235 26.02 -18.45 -4.27
CA PHE A 235 25.31 -19.75 -4.19
C PHE A 235 24.37 -19.84 -2.99
N LYS A 236 24.65 -19.11 -1.91
CA LYS A 236 23.84 -19.10 -0.68
C LYS A 236 22.73 -18.02 -0.69
N MET A 237 22.74 -17.14 -1.69
CA MET A 237 21.68 -16.13 -1.81
C MET A 237 20.30 -16.79 -1.92
N PRO A 238 19.27 -16.24 -1.22
CA PRO A 238 17.90 -16.71 -1.37
C PRO A 238 17.45 -16.62 -2.83
N GLY A 239 17.08 -17.76 -3.42
CA GLY A 239 16.77 -17.83 -4.86
C GLY A 239 15.38 -17.31 -5.24
N GLU A 240 14.46 -17.18 -4.28
CA GLU A 240 13.06 -16.84 -4.53
C GLU A 240 12.46 -16.06 -3.35
N ALA A 241 11.72 -15.02 -3.67
CA ALA A 241 10.85 -14.34 -2.72
C ALA A 241 9.42 -14.87 -2.83
N THR A 242 8.68 -14.88 -1.74
CA THR A 242 7.31 -15.38 -1.68
C THR A 242 6.35 -14.32 -1.15
N THR A 243 5.03 -14.55 -1.21
CA THR A 243 4.12 -13.68 -0.48
C THR A 243 4.19 -13.95 1.02
N ILE A 244 3.93 -12.91 1.85
CA ILE A 244 3.86 -13.08 3.31
C ILE A 244 2.85 -14.19 3.67
N HIS A 245 1.72 -14.26 2.98
CA HIS A 245 0.71 -15.32 3.17
C HIS A 245 1.29 -16.72 2.90
N ARG A 246 2.10 -16.88 1.85
CA ARG A 246 2.76 -18.15 1.51
C ARG A 246 3.86 -18.48 2.52
N LEU A 247 4.65 -17.49 2.92
CA LEU A 247 5.67 -17.64 3.95
C LEU A 247 5.06 -18.16 5.26
N LEU A 248 3.92 -17.58 5.68
CA LEU A 248 3.19 -18.01 6.87
C LEU A 248 2.40 -19.32 6.69
N GLY A 249 2.37 -19.89 5.47
CA GLY A 249 1.64 -21.11 5.17
C GLY A 249 0.13 -20.93 5.32
N TYR A 250 -0.46 -19.95 4.62
CA TYR A 250 -1.90 -19.70 4.65
C TYR A 250 -2.73 -20.92 4.29
N ARG A 251 -3.73 -21.22 5.12
CA ARG A 251 -4.73 -22.28 4.92
C ARG A 251 -6.13 -21.74 5.17
N ARG A 252 -7.14 -22.50 4.79
CA ARG A 252 -8.55 -22.11 4.98
C ARG A 252 -8.90 -21.78 6.43
N ASN A 253 -8.21 -22.41 7.40
CA ASN A 253 -8.46 -22.24 8.84
C ASN A 253 -7.39 -21.40 9.55
N GLY A 254 -6.57 -20.60 8.84
CA GLY A 254 -5.54 -19.74 9.42
C GLY A 254 -4.16 -19.95 8.80
N PHE A 255 -3.11 -19.79 9.59
CA PHE A 255 -1.72 -19.92 9.17
C PHE A 255 -1.03 -21.10 9.86
N ASN A 256 -0.16 -21.80 9.13
CA ASN A 256 0.65 -22.86 9.70
C ASN A 256 1.63 -22.34 10.74
N TYR A 257 2.30 -21.21 10.39
CA TYR A 257 3.23 -20.53 11.28
C TYR A 257 2.49 -19.45 12.06
N ASN A 258 2.68 -19.48 13.37
CA ASN A 258 1.99 -18.65 14.34
C ASN A 258 2.77 -18.63 15.66
N GLU A 259 2.19 -18.15 16.73
CA GLU A 259 2.82 -18.04 18.03
C GLU A 259 3.28 -19.39 18.64
N LEU A 260 2.57 -20.47 18.36
CA LEU A 260 2.90 -21.82 18.81
C LEU A 260 3.87 -22.58 17.88
N HIS A 261 3.88 -22.23 16.61
CA HIS A 261 4.72 -22.85 15.60
C HIS A 261 5.42 -21.76 14.79
N ARG A 262 6.65 -21.43 15.18
CA ARG A 262 7.44 -20.34 14.60
C ARG A 262 8.03 -20.72 13.24
N LEU A 263 8.33 -19.70 12.44
CA LEU A 263 9.06 -19.85 11.17
C LEU A 263 10.47 -20.44 11.42
N PRO A 264 10.94 -21.36 10.59
CA PRO A 264 12.30 -21.93 10.71
C PRO A 264 13.35 -21.02 10.04
N VAL A 265 13.43 -19.75 10.45
CA VAL A 265 14.28 -18.71 9.83
C VAL A 265 15.06 -17.94 10.88
N ASP A 266 16.18 -17.35 10.46
CA ASP A 266 17.03 -16.50 11.28
C ASP A 266 16.87 -15.01 10.92
N CYS A 267 16.44 -14.73 9.67
CA CYS A 267 16.14 -13.39 9.19
C CYS A 267 14.94 -13.40 8.25
N VAL A 268 14.07 -12.41 8.37
CA VAL A 268 12.97 -12.15 7.43
C VAL A 268 13.15 -10.75 6.83
N VAL A 269 13.17 -10.68 5.50
CA VAL A 269 13.23 -9.42 4.75
C VAL A 269 11.91 -9.25 4.00
N ILE A 270 11.24 -8.14 4.25
CA ILE A 270 9.95 -7.82 3.62
C ILE A 270 10.11 -6.59 2.74
N ASP A 271 9.82 -6.72 1.45
CA ASP A 271 9.71 -5.56 0.54
C ASP A 271 8.25 -5.11 0.39
N GLU A 272 8.03 -3.87 -0.08
CA GLU A 272 6.72 -3.21 -0.21
C GLU A 272 5.92 -3.21 1.11
N ALA A 273 6.59 -2.95 2.23
CA ALA A 273 5.99 -3.01 3.58
C ALA A 273 4.88 -1.97 3.81
N SER A 274 4.78 -0.91 2.99
CA SER A 274 3.66 0.06 3.01
C SER A 274 2.29 -0.59 2.77
N MET A 275 2.26 -1.75 2.10
CA MET A 275 1.02 -2.49 1.82
C MET A 275 0.61 -3.45 2.94
N ILE A 276 1.37 -3.56 4.03
CA ILE A 276 1.07 -4.46 5.15
C ILE A 276 0.04 -3.79 6.07
N ASP A 277 -1.11 -4.45 6.27
CA ASP A 277 -2.09 -4.03 7.26
C ASP A 277 -1.75 -4.52 8.68
N LEU A 278 -2.45 -3.98 9.67
CA LEU A 278 -2.24 -4.31 11.08
C LEU A 278 -2.38 -5.80 11.39
N LYS A 279 -3.36 -6.47 10.81
CA LYS A 279 -3.60 -7.90 11.03
C LYS A 279 -2.47 -8.75 10.44
N LEU A 280 -2.01 -8.42 9.25
CA LEU A 280 -0.92 -9.16 8.59
C LEU A 280 0.41 -8.95 9.32
N MET A 281 0.68 -7.73 9.82
CA MET A 281 1.85 -7.45 10.66
C MET A 281 1.79 -8.23 11.98
N TYR A 282 0.65 -8.24 12.65
CA TYR A 282 0.43 -9.09 13.82
C TYR A 282 0.77 -10.57 13.54
N GLN A 283 0.26 -11.11 12.45
CA GLN A 283 0.47 -12.52 12.09
C GLN A 283 1.94 -12.83 11.76
N LEU A 284 2.63 -11.91 11.08
CA LEU A 284 4.05 -12.04 10.78
C LEU A 284 4.88 -12.04 12.08
N LEU A 285 4.66 -11.07 12.96
CA LEU A 285 5.38 -10.97 14.24
C LEU A 285 5.04 -12.12 15.18
N ALA A 286 3.81 -12.62 15.14
CA ALA A 286 3.39 -13.80 15.90
C ALA A 286 4.11 -15.08 15.44
N ALA A 287 4.47 -15.20 14.18
CA ALA A 287 5.20 -16.35 13.63
C ALA A 287 6.73 -16.18 13.68
N LEU A 288 7.23 -14.98 13.95
CA LEU A 288 8.67 -14.69 13.94
C LEU A 288 9.36 -15.32 15.16
N PRO A 289 10.46 -16.10 14.98
CA PRO A 289 11.24 -16.61 16.12
C PRO A 289 11.81 -15.47 16.98
N HIS A 290 11.96 -15.74 18.28
CA HIS A 290 12.47 -14.73 19.22
C HIS A 290 13.87 -14.21 18.87
N GLN A 291 14.69 -15.05 18.23
CA GLN A 291 16.07 -14.70 17.85
C GLN A 291 16.16 -14.19 16.40
N ALA A 292 15.09 -14.27 15.63
CA ALA A 292 15.11 -13.84 14.25
C ALA A 292 15.21 -12.32 14.13
N GLN A 293 15.79 -11.89 13.02
CA GLN A 293 15.87 -10.49 12.60
C GLN A 293 14.71 -10.18 11.67
N LEU A 294 14.17 -8.96 11.74
CA LEU A 294 13.14 -8.46 10.83
C LEU A 294 13.60 -7.17 10.16
N ILE A 295 13.63 -7.19 8.83
CA ILE A 295 13.99 -6.02 8.00
C ILE A 295 12.80 -5.70 7.12
N LEU A 296 12.28 -4.48 7.27
CA LEU A 296 11.16 -3.97 6.48
C LEU A 296 11.67 -2.94 5.46
N LEU A 297 11.31 -3.12 4.19
CA LEU A 297 11.58 -2.14 3.15
C LEU A 297 10.27 -1.64 2.56
N GLY A 298 10.20 -0.35 2.26
CA GLY A 298 9.00 0.23 1.67
C GLY A 298 9.17 1.72 1.40
N ASP A 299 8.06 2.36 1.13
CA ASP A 299 8.00 3.80 0.97
C ASP A 299 6.88 4.33 1.86
N ARG A 300 7.23 5.07 2.90
CA ARG A 300 6.29 5.59 3.90
C ARG A 300 5.32 6.62 3.35
N ASP A 301 5.68 7.24 2.22
CA ASP A 301 4.92 8.30 1.58
C ASP A 301 3.94 7.76 0.51
N GLN A 302 4.02 6.46 0.18
CA GLN A 302 3.05 5.80 -0.70
C GLN A 302 1.75 5.46 0.04
N LEU A 303 0.72 5.15 -0.77
CA LEU A 303 -0.56 4.66 -0.24
C LEU A 303 -0.36 3.50 0.74
N ALA A 304 -0.97 3.62 1.89
CA ALA A 304 -1.06 2.55 2.88
C ALA A 304 -1.89 1.36 2.38
N SER A 305 -1.91 0.27 3.15
CA SER A 305 -2.73 -0.91 2.89
C SER A 305 -4.22 -0.55 2.74
N VAL A 306 -4.99 -1.37 2.03
CA VAL A 306 -6.45 -1.18 1.90
C VAL A 306 -7.16 -1.42 3.23
N ALA A 307 -6.70 -2.39 4.02
CA ALA A 307 -7.25 -2.69 5.35
C ALA A 307 -6.73 -1.71 6.42
N ALA A 308 -7.22 -1.84 7.66
CA ALA A 308 -6.94 -0.91 8.74
C ALA A 308 -5.45 -0.81 9.10
N GLY A 309 -5.00 0.42 9.32
CA GLY A 309 -3.67 0.81 9.76
C GLY A 309 -2.77 1.35 8.64
N ASN A 310 -1.84 2.21 9.04
CA ASN A 310 -0.70 2.67 8.22
C ASN A 310 0.59 2.25 8.92
N ILE A 311 0.82 0.93 8.98
CA ILE A 311 1.85 0.35 9.85
C ILE A 311 3.25 0.89 9.57
N LEU A 312 3.63 1.00 8.30
CA LEU A 312 4.95 1.54 7.95
C LEU A 312 5.06 3.03 8.30
N GLY A 313 4.00 3.81 8.05
CA GLY A 313 3.92 5.21 8.44
C GLY A 313 4.02 5.39 9.96
N ASP A 314 3.25 4.62 10.73
CA ASP A 314 3.26 4.66 12.19
C ASP A 314 4.63 4.27 12.78
N ILE A 315 5.27 3.22 12.25
CA ILE A 315 6.61 2.79 12.68
C ILE A 315 7.66 3.87 12.36
N THR A 316 7.54 4.52 11.20
CA THR A 316 8.51 5.54 10.76
C THR A 316 8.21 6.95 11.25
N GLY A 317 7.16 7.13 12.08
CA GLY A 317 6.76 8.45 12.57
C GLY A 317 6.37 9.40 11.44
N HIS A 318 5.63 8.91 10.43
CA HIS A 318 5.19 9.72 9.30
C HIS A 318 4.36 10.92 9.77
N GLY A 319 4.74 12.12 9.35
CA GLY A 319 4.11 13.38 9.79
C GLY A 319 4.80 14.04 10.99
N HIS A 320 5.74 13.36 11.65
CA HIS A 320 6.62 13.96 12.64
C HIS A 320 7.92 14.42 12.00
N ALA A 321 8.44 15.58 12.41
CA ALA A 321 9.78 16.00 12.03
C ALA A 321 10.77 14.96 12.53
N LEU A 322 11.49 14.32 11.61
CA LEU A 322 12.53 13.35 11.94
C LEU A 322 13.76 14.08 12.49
N ASP A 323 13.66 14.74 13.62
CA ASP A 323 14.82 14.95 14.50
C ASP A 323 15.18 13.58 15.09
N ILE A 324 15.72 12.78 14.19
CA ILE A 324 16.08 11.39 14.33
C ILE A 324 17.25 11.35 15.30
N GLY A 325 17.01 11.02 16.54
CA GLY A 325 18.11 10.84 17.46
C GLY A 325 17.78 10.49 18.90
N THR A 326 16.50 10.53 19.30
CA THR A 326 16.16 10.40 20.71
C THR A 326 15.44 9.11 21.10
N THR A 327 14.81 8.39 20.14
CA THR A 327 14.07 7.16 20.45
C THR A 327 14.74 5.92 19.85
N ALA A 328 14.62 4.77 20.53
CA ALA A 328 15.18 3.50 20.06
C ALA A 328 14.66 3.13 18.65
N ILE A 329 13.39 3.42 18.36
CA ILE A 329 12.79 3.16 17.05
C ILE A 329 13.43 4.03 15.97
N ALA A 330 13.64 5.33 16.22
CA ALA A 330 14.21 6.26 15.25
C ALA A 330 15.60 5.80 14.76
N THR A 331 16.43 5.25 15.66
CA THR A 331 17.75 4.73 15.29
C THR A 331 17.71 3.50 14.38
N SER A 332 16.56 2.81 14.30
CA SER A 332 16.36 1.60 13.47
C SER A 332 15.75 1.92 12.10
N ILE A 333 15.55 3.19 11.79
CA ILE A 333 14.98 3.67 10.53
C ILE A 333 16.10 4.29 9.69
N ALA A 334 16.25 3.81 8.45
CA ALA A 334 17.12 4.40 7.45
C ALA A 334 16.28 4.98 6.31
N LEU A 335 16.56 6.23 5.94
CA LEU A 335 15.88 6.92 4.85
C LEU A 335 16.80 7.03 3.64
N LEU A 336 16.38 6.44 2.51
CA LEU A 336 17.05 6.59 1.23
C LEU A 336 16.50 7.84 0.51
N ARG A 337 17.22 8.95 0.58
CA ARG A 337 16.77 10.25 0.06
C ARG A 337 17.06 10.43 -1.42
N ASN A 338 18.11 9.77 -1.93
CA ASN A 338 18.52 9.89 -3.33
C ASN A 338 17.71 8.97 -4.22
N SER A 339 17.25 9.48 -5.38
CA SER A 339 16.66 8.63 -6.43
C SER A 339 17.66 8.49 -7.58
N TYR A 340 17.94 7.25 -7.99
CA TYR A 340 18.83 6.92 -9.11
C TYR A 340 18.09 6.66 -10.42
N ARG A 341 16.76 6.50 -10.33
CA ARG A 341 15.91 6.23 -11.49
C ARG A 341 15.69 7.45 -12.34
N PHE A 342 15.48 8.56 -11.69
CA PHE A 342 15.24 9.83 -12.35
C PHE A 342 16.57 10.60 -12.40
N ASN A 343 16.95 11.12 -13.58
CA ASN A 343 17.94 12.18 -13.61
C ASN A 343 17.51 13.25 -12.59
N ARG A 344 18.45 13.84 -11.85
CA ARG A 344 18.15 14.88 -10.83
C ARG A 344 17.30 16.03 -11.40
N ASP A 345 17.29 16.19 -12.72
CA ASP A 345 16.53 17.20 -13.47
C ASP A 345 15.19 16.67 -14.03
N SER A 346 14.72 15.47 -13.62
CA SER A 346 13.45 14.93 -14.10
C SER A 346 12.27 15.65 -13.45
N ALA A 347 11.37 16.20 -14.27
CA ALA A 347 10.16 16.84 -13.78
C ALA A 347 9.24 15.88 -12.98
N ILE A 348 9.29 14.56 -13.26
CA ILE A 348 8.56 13.56 -12.48
C ILE A 348 9.09 13.48 -11.04
N SER A 349 10.40 13.56 -10.85
CA SER A 349 11.00 13.59 -9.51
C SER A 349 10.66 14.88 -8.77
N GLU A 350 10.71 16.00 -9.47
CA GLU A 350 10.40 17.32 -8.94
C GLU A 350 8.92 17.41 -8.51
N ILE A 351 7.97 17.01 -9.37
CA ILE A 351 6.55 17.02 -9.03
C ILE A 351 6.23 16.06 -7.87
N ALA A 352 6.83 14.87 -7.84
CA ALA A 352 6.65 13.93 -6.74
C ALA A 352 7.13 14.52 -5.41
N SER A 353 8.26 15.24 -5.41
CA SER A 353 8.79 15.93 -4.23
C SER A 353 7.88 17.06 -3.76
N LEU A 354 7.41 17.93 -4.67
CA LEU A 354 6.51 19.03 -4.36
C LEU A 354 5.17 18.52 -3.79
N VAL A 355 4.61 17.48 -4.39
CA VAL A 355 3.39 16.83 -3.90
C VAL A 355 3.62 16.28 -2.50
N ASN A 356 4.72 15.58 -2.27
CA ASN A 356 5.01 14.97 -0.96
C ASN A 356 5.21 16.02 0.14
N GLN A 357 5.77 17.18 -0.21
CA GLN A 357 5.93 18.32 0.69
C GLN A 357 4.64 19.15 0.88
N GLY A 358 3.53 18.83 0.16
CA GLY A 358 2.28 19.57 0.23
C GLY A 358 2.34 20.96 -0.42
N GLN A 359 3.29 21.20 -1.32
CA GLN A 359 3.49 22.48 -1.99
C GLN A 359 2.56 22.60 -3.21
N SER A 360 1.25 22.78 -2.96
CA SER A 360 0.21 22.76 -4.00
C SER A 360 0.41 23.79 -5.09
N ILE A 361 0.82 25.03 -4.75
CA ILE A 361 1.05 26.10 -5.72
C ILE A 361 2.23 25.74 -6.64
N ALA A 362 3.39 25.42 -6.08
CA ALA A 362 4.57 25.09 -6.87
C ALA A 362 4.33 23.84 -7.76
N ALA A 363 3.61 22.83 -7.24
CA ALA A 363 3.26 21.64 -7.97
C ALA A 363 2.34 21.94 -9.17
N THR A 364 1.31 22.77 -8.98
CA THR A 364 0.41 23.16 -10.07
C THR A 364 1.11 24.05 -11.11
N ASP A 365 2.01 24.92 -10.70
CA ASP A 365 2.81 25.74 -11.63
C ASP A 365 3.76 24.86 -12.47
N LEU A 366 4.39 23.86 -11.86
CA LEU A 366 5.23 22.89 -12.58
C LEU A 366 4.39 22.08 -13.59
N LEU A 367 3.20 21.62 -13.22
CA LEU A 367 2.28 20.91 -14.12
C LEU A 367 1.86 21.75 -15.32
N ARG A 368 1.73 23.07 -15.18
CA ARG A 368 1.39 24.01 -16.26
C ARG A 368 2.58 24.31 -17.18
N SER A 369 3.79 24.21 -16.68
CA SER A 369 5.01 24.66 -17.39
C SER A 369 5.48 23.74 -18.51
N THR A 370 4.73 22.70 -18.84
CA THR A 370 4.90 21.63 -19.86
C THR A 370 6.19 21.65 -20.69
N ASP A 371 6.91 20.57 -20.70
CA ASP A 371 7.74 19.98 -21.78
C ASP A 371 8.72 18.89 -21.30
N ARG A 372 8.68 18.54 -20.01
CA ARG A 372 9.67 17.67 -19.37
C ARG A 372 9.07 16.30 -18.98
N GLY A 373 8.12 15.79 -19.80
CA GLY A 373 7.44 14.53 -19.50
C GLY A 373 6.21 14.66 -18.60
N LEU A 374 5.75 15.89 -18.34
CA LEU A 374 4.48 16.16 -17.64
C LEU A 374 3.45 16.72 -18.63
N LEU A 375 2.20 16.27 -18.52
CA LEU A 375 1.07 16.80 -19.28
C LEU A 375 -0.14 16.87 -18.36
N TRP A 376 -0.86 17.99 -18.38
CA TRP A 376 -2.02 18.20 -17.55
C TRP A 376 -3.24 18.67 -18.37
N TYR A 377 -4.28 17.85 -18.37
CA TYR A 377 -5.60 18.18 -18.88
C TYR A 377 -6.45 18.72 -17.71
N ALA A 378 -6.48 20.04 -17.59
CA ALA A 378 -7.22 20.74 -16.53
C ALA A 378 -8.70 20.89 -16.94
N GLU A 379 -9.53 19.89 -16.66
CA GLU A 379 -10.97 19.86 -16.96
C GLU A 379 -11.79 20.04 -15.69
N GLU A 380 -12.77 20.94 -15.72
CA GLU A 380 -13.69 21.19 -14.58
C GLU A 380 -15.01 20.41 -14.69
N SER A 381 -15.19 19.63 -15.75
CA SER A 381 -16.38 18.81 -15.96
C SER A 381 -16.19 17.37 -15.51
N ASP A 382 -17.29 16.67 -15.26
CA ASP A 382 -17.28 15.22 -15.03
C ASP A 382 -16.88 14.41 -16.26
N GLN A 383 -16.79 15.06 -17.43
CA GLN A 383 -16.46 14.39 -18.68
C GLN A 383 -14.94 14.30 -18.85
N ILE A 384 -14.48 13.15 -19.34
CA ILE A 384 -13.07 13.00 -19.74
C ILE A 384 -12.86 13.78 -21.03
N HIS A 385 -11.87 14.66 -21.03
CA HIS A 385 -11.53 15.49 -22.18
C HIS A 385 -11.31 14.67 -23.43
N ALA A 386 -11.76 15.16 -24.58
CA ALA A 386 -11.64 14.42 -25.86
C ALA A 386 -10.18 14.09 -26.21
N GLU A 387 -9.24 14.99 -25.91
CA GLU A 387 -7.82 14.76 -26.12
C GLU A 387 -7.26 13.66 -25.22
N THR A 388 -7.74 13.56 -23.98
CA THR A 388 -7.37 12.46 -23.06
C THR A 388 -7.85 11.12 -23.61
N LEU A 389 -9.08 11.06 -24.12
CA LEU A 389 -9.61 9.85 -24.77
C LEU A 389 -8.85 9.52 -26.06
N ALA A 390 -8.55 10.52 -26.88
CA ALA A 390 -7.75 10.33 -28.09
C ALA A 390 -6.37 9.76 -27.75
N TRP A 391 -5.71 10.32 -26.74
CA TRP A 391 -4.42 9.81 -26.26
C TRP A 391 -4.52 8.34 -25.81
N ILE A 392 -5.56 7.97 -25.04
CA ILE A 392 -5.77 6.58 -24.60
C ILE A 392 -5.93 5.65 -25.80
N TYR A 393 -6.75 6.04 -26.78
CA TYR A 393 -7.02 5.21 -27.96
C TYR A 393 -5.78 5.05 -28.83
N ASP A 394 -5.04 6.12 -29.07
CA ASP A 394 -3.81 6.08 -29.88
C ASP A 394 -2.71 5.28 -29.18
N THR A 395 -2.65 5.33 -27.84
CA THR A 395 -1.67 4.56 -27.07
C THR A 395 -1.97 3.06 -27.07
N TYR A 396 -3.24 2.67 -27.03
CA TYR A 396 -3.61 1.25 -26.99
C TYR A 396 -3.92 0.63 -28.37
N GLN A 397 -4.08 1.44 -29.42
CA GLN A 397 -4.26 0.92 -30.79
C GLN A 397 -3.16 -0.07 -31.21
N PRO A 398 -1.85 0.17 -30.93
CA PRO A 398 -0.80 -0.77 -31.31
C PRO A 398 -0.92 -2.17 -30.70
N VAL A 399 -1.67 -2.32 -29.59
CA VAL A 399 -1.97 -3.66 -29.04
C VAL A 399 -2.79 -4.50 -30.03
N PHE A 400 -3.74 -3.86 -30.75
CA PHE A 400 -4.51 -4.51 -31.82
C PHE A 400 -3.69 -4.78 -33.08
N ASP A 401 -2.72 -3.91 -33.35
CA ASP A 401 -1.89 -3.98 -34.56
C ASP A 401 -0.71 -4.96 -34.36
N SER A 402 -0.59 -5.60 -33.20
CA SER A 402 0.49 -6.54 -32.89
C SER A 402 0.32 -7.88 -33.61
N ASP A 403 1.44 -8.49 -34.01
CA ASP A 403 1.48 -9.79 -34.68
C ASP A 403 1.53 -10.98 -33.69
N SER A 404 1.86 -10.71 -32.41
CA SER A 404 1.98 -11.75 -31.40
C SER A 404 1.48 -11.29 -30.01
N PRO A 405 1.06 -12.23 -29.14
CA PRO A 405 0.68 -11.89 -27.78
C PRO A 405 1.85 -11.34 -26.95
N ALA A 406 3.11 -11.68 -27.30
CA ALA A 406 4.30 -11.14 -26.65
C ALA A 406 4.46 -9.64 -26.95
N ASP A 407 4.38 -9.25 -28.23
CA ASP A 407 4.47 -7.84 -28.65
C ASP A 407 3.32 -7.01 -28.06
N ALA A 408 2.09 -7.57 -28.08
CA ALA A 408 0.93 -6.91 -27.50
C ALA A 408 1.09 -6.67 -25.99
N LEU A 409 1.64 -7.63 -25.24
CA LEU A 409 1.95 -7.47 -23.82
C LEU A 409 3.08 -6.47 -23.57
N ASP A 410 4.13 -6.46 -24.39
CA ASP A 410 5.22 -5.49 -24.29
C ASP A 410 4.70 -4.07 -24.47
N ILE A 411 3.86 -3.82 -25.48
CA ILE A 411 3.23 -2.52 -25.72
C ILE A 411 2.32 -2.16 -24.54
N TYR A 412 1.46 -3.09 -24.10
CA TYR A 412 0.55 -2.86 -23.00
C TYR A 412 1.27 -2.53 -21.68
N ASP A 413 2.42 -3.16 -21.42
CA ASP A 413 3.20 -2.95 -20.20
C ASP A 413 4.00 -1.63 -20.17
N THR A 414 4.13 -0.92 -21.31
CA THR A 414 4.77 0.41 -21.34
C THR A 414 3.90 1.51 -20.75
N THR A 415 2.58 1.37 -20.84
CA THR A 415 1.65 2.45 -20.47
C THR A 415 0.51 1.94 -19.60
N ARG A 416 0.07 2.76 -18.65
CA ARG A 416 -1.06 2.45 -17.79
C ARG A 416 -1.98 3.64 -17.55
N VAL A 417 -3.29 3.39 -17.70
CA VAL A 417 -4.33 4.31 -17.24
C VAL A 417 -4.69 3.96 -15.80
N LEU A 418 -4.54 4.93 -14.90
CA LEU A 418 -4.81 4.78 -13.47
C LEU A 418 -6.02 5.64 -13.07
N CYS A 419 -6.88 5.07 -12.22
CA CYS A 419 -8.03 5.75 -11.63
C CYS A 419 -7.93 5.74 -10.10
N ALA A 420 -8.51 6.74 -9.47
CA ALA A 420 -8.62 6.78 -8.01
C ALA A 420 -9.67 5.77 -7.50
N THR A 421 -10.74 5.50 -8.26
CA THR A 421 -11.90 4.69 -7.87
C THR A 421 -12.17 3.55 -8.84
N ASN A 422 -12.89 2.51 -8.37
CA ASN A 422 -13.40 1.45 -9.25
C ASN A 422 -14.69 1.89 -9.98
N ARG A 423 -15.58 2.60 -9.28
CA ARG A 423 -16.90 3.00 -9.77
C ARG A 423 -16.97 4.50 -10.05
N GLY A 424 -18.04 4.91 -10.73
CA GLY A 424 -18.25 6.29 -11.14
C GLY A 424 -17.81 6.53 -12.58
N PHE A 425 -18.07 7.73 -13.09
CA PHE A 425 -17.80 8.08 -14.50
C PHE A 425 -16.30 8.02 -14.86
N SER A 426 -15.44 8.49 -13.94
CA SER A 426 -13.97 8.43 -14.03
C SER A 426 -13.38 7.16 -13.38
N GLY A 427 -14.21 6.17 -13.03
CA GLY A 427 -13.80 4.92 -12.41
C GLY A 427 -13.36 3.85 -13.42
N VAL A 428 -12.65 2.84 -12.91
CA VAL A 428 -12.08 1.73 -13.70
C VAL A 428 -13.13 1.00 -14.53
N GLU A 429 -14.31 0.68 -13.97
CA GLU A 429 -15.37 -0.06 -14.65
C GLU A 429 -15.87 0.70 -15.88
N SER A 430 -16.18 2.00 -15.72
CA SER A 430 -16.64 2.85 -16.81
C SER A 430 -15.58 3.05 -17.89
N LEU A 431 -14.33 3.28 -17.49
CA LEU A 431 -13.22 3.48 -18.43
C LEU A 431 -12.91 2.22 -19.24
N ASN A 432 -12.83 1.06 -18.60
CA ASN A 432 -12.61 -0.19 -19.29
C ASN A 432 -13.67 -0.47 -20.35
N HIS A 433 -14.94 -0.21 -20.04
CA HIS A 433 -16.02 -0.35 -21.01
C HIS A 433 -15.88 0.63 -22.18
N ARG A 434 -15.66 1.92 -21.89
CA ARG A 434 -15.54 2.97 -22.91
C ARG A 434 -14.33 2.76 -23.82
N ILE A 435 -13.18 2.38 -23.25
CA ILE A 435 -11.96 2.09 -24.02
C ILE A 435 -12.19 0.88 -24.92
N SER A 436 -12.76 -0.22 -24.39
CA SER A 436 -13.08 -1.40 -25.18
C SER A 436 -14.02 -1.08 -26.33
N ALA A 437 -15.14 -0.41 -26.07
CA ALA A 437 -16.12 -0.06 -27.09
C ALA A 437 -15.50 0.80 -28.22
N ALA A 438 -14.70 1.81 -27.85
CA ALA A 438 -14.07 2.70 -28.81
C ALA A 438 -12.99 2.00 -29.66
N LEU A 439 -12.17 1.14 -29.04
CA LEU A 439 -11.14 0.37 -29.78
C LEU A 439 -11.77 -0.65 -30.73
N LEU A 440 -12.83 -1.35 -30.30
CA LEU A 440 -13.58 -2.26 -31.17
C LEU A 440 -14.20 -1.53 -32.34
N ALA A 441 -14.86 -0.38 -32.09
CA ALA A 441 -15.44 0.42 -33.16
C ALA A 441 -14.39 0.94 -34.16
N ARG A 442 -13.23 1.40 -33.66
CA ARG A 442 -12.11 1.89 -34.48
C ARG A 442 -11.52 0.80 -35.39
N ASN A 443 -11.56 -0.45 -34.93
CA ASN A 443 -11.09 -1.61 -35.68
C ASN A 443 -12.20 -2.34 -36.45
N ASN A 444 -13.40 -1.76 -36.55
CA ASN A 444 -14.58 -2.35 -37.23
C ASN A 444 -14.95 -3.74 -36.67
N LEU A 445 -14.74 -3.97 -35.39
CA LEU A 445 -15.08 -5.21 -34.70
C LEU A 445 -16.44 -5.06 -34.00
N PRO A 446 -17.23 -6.14 -33.92
CA PRO A 446 -18.49 -6.11 -33.19
C PRO A 446 -18.23 -5.91 -31.69
N GLU A 447 -19.16 -5.22 -31.02
CA GLU A 447 -19.09 -5.05 -29.58
C GLU A 447 -19.26 -6.42 -28.89
N THR A 448 -18.24 -6.81 -28.13
CA THR A 448 -18.20 -8.06 -27.39
C THR A 448 -17.37 -7.90 -26.12
N ASN A 449 -17.67 -8.73 -25.11
CA ASN A 449 -16.97 -8.70 -23.84
C ASN A 449 -15.59 -9.38 -23.88
N LEU A 450 -15.36 -10.29 -24.81
CA LEU A 450 -14.12 -11.06 -24.95
C LEU A 450 -13.67 -11.01 -26.40
N TYR A 451 -12.45 -10.50 -26.64
CA TYR A 451 -11.88 -10.34 -27.97
C TYR A 451 -10.35 -10.40 -27.92
N SER A 452 -9.72 -10.65 -29.08
CA SER A 452 -8.27 -10.63 -29.20
C SER A 452 -7.72 -9.23 -28.96
N GLY A 453 -6.66 -9.11 -28.17
CA GLY A 453 -6.08 -7.84 -27.78
C GLY A 453 -6.68 -7.25 -26.49
N LEU A 454 -7.66 -7.90 -25.86
CA LEU A 454 -8.21 -7.43 -24.57
C LEU A 454 -7.24 -7.72 -23.43
N PRO A 455 -6.68 -6.70 -22.76
CA PRO A 455 -5.93 -6.92 -21.53
C PRO A 455 -6.88 -7.32 -20.41
N ILE A 456 -6.44 -8.28 -19.61
CA ILE A 456 -7.19 -8.77 -18.45
C ILE A 456 -6.32 -8.73 -17.19
N MET A 457 -6.96 -8.58 -16.04
CA MET A 457 -6.31 -8.66 -14.73
C MET A 457 -7.00 -9.72 -13.88
N ILE A 458 -6.22 -10.61 -13.30
CA ILE A 458 -6.68 -11.61 -12.36
C ILE A 458 -7.12 -10.92 -11.07
N THR A 459 -8.30 -11.29 -10.55
CA THR A 459 -8.86 -10.70 -9.32
C THR A 459 -8.82 -11.66 -8.14
N ARG A 460 -8.51 -12.93 -8.38
CA ARG A 460 -8.46 -13.97 -7.35
C ARG A 460 -7.25 -14.88 -7.56
N ASN A 461 -6.51 -15.14 -6.47
CA ASN A 461 -5.37 -16.07 -6.50
C ASN A 461 -5.77 -17.49 -6.91
N HIS A 462 -4.98 -18.09 -7.80
CA HIS A 462 -5.11 -19.49 -8.20
C HIS A 462 -3.73 -20.16 -8.20
N HIS A 463 -3.40 -20.80 -7.08
CA HIS A 463 -2.04 -21.32 -6.82
C HIS A 463 -1.61 -22.42 -7.79
N GLU A 464 -2.52 -23.31 -8.21
CA GLU A 464 -2.19 -24.38 -9.16
C GLU A 464 -1.81 -23.85 -10.55
N LEU A 465 -2.41 -22.74 -10.95
CA LEU A 465 -2.07 -22.07 -12.20
C LEU A 465 -0.91 -21.07 -12.04
N GLY A 466 -0.44 -20.81 -10.83
CA GLY A 466 0.55 -19.77 -10.57
C GLY A 466 0.08 -18.37 -10.92
N LEU A 467 -1.24 -18.12 -10.89
CA LEU A 467 -1.84 -16.80 -11.16
C LEU A 467 -2.28 -16.16 -9.85
N PHE A 468 -1.94 -14.89 -9.69
CA PHE A 468 -2.22 -14.13 -8.48
C PHE A 468 -3.06 -12.89 -8.77
N ASN A 469 -3.74 -12.40 -7.75
CA ASN A 469 -4.49 -11.14 -7.85
C ASN A 469 -3.54 -10.00 -8.26
N GLY A 470 -3.91 -9.28 -9.32
CA GLY A 470 -3.11 -8.23 -9.92
C GLY A 470 -2.25 -8.68 -11.12
N ASP A 471 -2.13 -9.98 -11.39
CA ASP A 471 -1.43 -10.45 -12.59
C ASP A 471 -2.21 -10.01 -13.83
N THR A 472 -1.49 -9.49 -14.80
CA THR A 472 -2.03 -9.00 -16.08
C THR A 472 -1.66 -9.94 -17.21
N GLY A 473 -2.60 -10.17 -18.10
CA GLY A 473 -2.43 -10.93 -19.33
C GLY A 473 -3.24 -10.31 -20.46
N ILE A 474 -3.20 -10.91 -21.61
CA ILE A 474 -3.94 -10.47 -22.79
C ILE A 474 -4.71 -11.65 -23.38
N LEU A 475 -5.93 -11.42 -23.83
CA LEU A 475 -6.64 -12.40 -24.64
C LEU A 475 -6.11 -12.37 -26.05
N TRP A 476 -5.84 -13.54 -26.64
CA TRP A 476 -5.29 -13.65 -27.98
C TRP A 476 -5.99 -14.74 -28.77
N GLN A 477 -6.28 -14.46 -30.05
CA GLN A 477 -6.92 -15.41 -30.96
C GLN A 477 -5.88 -16.36 -31.56
N PHE A 478 -6.03 -17.64 -31.31
CA PHE A 478 -5.28 -18.72 -31.95
C PHE A 478 -6.19 -19.49 -32.92
N GLU A 479 -5.64 -20.43 -33.68
CA GLU A 479 -6.41 -21.28 -34.60
C GLU A 479 -7.48 -22.10 -33.88
N ASP A 480 -7.19 -22.54 -32.65
CA ASP A 480 -8.08 -23.36 -31.79
C ASP A 480 -9.03 -22.52 -30.90
N GLY A 481 -9.00 -21.20 -31.02
CA GLY A 481 -9.88 -20.29 -30.29
C GLY A 481 -9.17 -19.22 -29.49
N LEU A 482 -9.97 -18.47 -28.71
CA LEU A 482 -9.48 -17.38 -27.86
C LEU A 482 -8.87 -17.94 -26.57
N ARG A 483 -7.61 -17.55 -26.26
CA ARG A 483 -6.86 -17.98 -25.09
C ARG A 483 -6.31 -16.78 -24.33
N ALA A 484 -5.96 -16.95 -23.08
CA ALA A 484 -5.33 -15.90 -22.27
C ALA A 484 -3.83 -16.14 -22.17
N CYS A 485 -3.04 -15.15 -22.54
CA CYS A 485 -1.60 -15.17 -22.54
C CYS A 485 -1.06 -14.35 -21.37
N PHE A 486 -0.17 -14.95 -20.60
CA PHE A 486 0.52 -14.32 -19.47
C PHE A 486 2.03 -14.48 -19.64
N ARG A 487 2.79 -13.52 -19.12
CA ARG A 487 4.24 -13.64 -19.02
C ARG A 487 4.58 -14.38 -17.72
N ASP A 488 5.39 -15.42 -17.81
CA ASP A 488 5.89 -16.12 -16.64
C ASP A 488 7.13 -15.45 -16.01
N SER A 489 7.71 -16.06 -14.96
CA SER A 489 8.87 -15.52 -14.25
C SER A 489 10.14 -15.45 -15.10
N ASP A 490 10.23 -16.25 -16.14
CA ASP A 490 11.39 -16.33 -17.05
C ASP A 490 11.20 -15.43 -18.27
N GLY A 491 10.04 -14.74 -18.36
CA GLY A 491 9.68 -13.82 -19.42
C GLY A 491 8.98 -14.48 -20.62
N GLU A 492 8.79 -15.80 -20.60
CA GLU A 492 8.15 -16.56 -21.66
C GLU A 492 6.63 -16.41 -21.63
N ILE A 493 6.00 -16.53 -22.78
CA ILE A 493 4.53 -16.45 -22.91
C ILE A 493 3.92 -17.82 -22.62
N ARG A 494 3.07 -17.85 -21.62
CA ARG A 494 2.25 -18.99 -21.26
C ARG A 494 0.79 -18.71 -21.62
N ASP A 495 0.18 -19.57 -22.43
CA ASP A 495 -1.21 -19.46 -22.81
C ASP A 495 -2.11 -20.43 -22.02
N LEU A 496 -3.31 -20.01 -21.70
CA LEU A 496 -4.31 -20.77 -20.94
C LEU A 496 -5.69 -20.64 -21.60
N ALA A 497 -6.44 -21.74 -21.60
CA ALA A 497 -7.84 -21.69 -21.99
C ALA A 497 -8.63 -20.78 -21.03
N ILE A 498 -9.49 -19.91 -21.55
CA ILE A 498 -10.29 -18.96 -20.73
C ILE A 498 -11.12 -19.69 -19.67
N SER A 499 -11.63 -20.88 -19.99
CA SER A 499 -12.42 -21.70 -19.05
C SER A 499 -11.65 -22.19 -17.82
N ARG A 500 -10.32 -22.13 -17.85
CA ARG A 500 -9.45 -22.49 -16.71
C ARG A 500 -9.06 -21.29 -15.86
N LEU A 501 -9.30 -20.07 -16.33
CA LEU A 501 -8.91 -18.87 -15.60
C LEU A 501 -9.73 -18.73 -14.30
N PRO A 502 -9.10 -18.23 -13.23
CA PRO A 502 -9.84 -17.69 -12.10
C PRO A 502 -10.62 -16.45 -12.54
N GLU A 503 -11.33 -15.84 -11.61
CA GLU A 503 -12.04 -14.57 -11.84
C GLU A 503 -11.08 -13.49 -12.35
N PHE A 504 -11.46 -12.78 -13.41
CA PHE A 504 -10.68 -11.72 -14.02
C PHE A 504 -11.58 -10.56 -14.49
N THR A 505 -10.98 -9.40 -14.76
CA THR A 505 -11.65 -8.20 -15.27
C THR A 505 -10.86 -7.60 -16.44
N PRO A 506 -11.50 -6.85 -17.36
CA PRO A 506 -10.79 -6.01 -18.31
C PRO A 506 -9.81 -5.08 -17.61
N ALA A 507 -8.67 -4.79 -18.23
CA ALA A 507 -7.56 -4.09 -17.58
C ALA A 507 -6.92 -2.97 -18.42
N TRP A 508 -7.66 -2.33 -19.32
CA TRP A 508 -7.22 -1.09 -19.99
C TRP A 508 -6.89 0.00 -18.97
N ALA A 509 -7.73 0.10 -17.94
CA ALA A 509 -7.52 0.94 -16.78
C ALA A 509 -7.50 0.11 -15.50
N SER A 510 -6.78 0.57 -14.48
CA SER A 510 -6.72 -0.03 -13.15
C SER A 510 -6.71 1.03 -12.05
N THR A 511 -6.94 0.65 -10.78
CA THR A 511 -6.78 1.62 -9.68
C THR A 511 -5.31 1.84 -9.35
N VAL A 512 -5.00 3.02 -8.78
CA VAL A 512 -3.66 3.33 -8.26
C VAL A 512 -3.20 2.25 -7.26
N HIS A 513 -4.09 1.76 -6.39
CA HIS A 513 -3.78 0.68 -5.44
C HIS A 513 -3.30 -0.61 -6.13
N LYS A 514 -3.98 -1.02 -7.22
CA LYS A 514 -3.60 -2.22 -7.97
C LYS A 514 -2.31 -2.06 -8.77
N SER A 515 -1.84 -0.84 -8.98
CA SER A 515 -0.56 -0.54 -9.64
C SER A 515 0.63 -0.55 -8.68
N GLN A 516 0.42 -0.66 -7.37
CA GLN A 516 1.50 -0.76 -6.39
C GLN A 516 2.42 -1.94 -6.72
N GLY A 517 3.73 -1.76 -6.56
CA GLY A 517 4.74 -2.72 -7.00
C GLY A 517 4.95 -2.78 -8.52
N SER A 518 4.29 -1.93 -9.33
CA SER A 518 4.47 -1.84 -10.78
C SER A 518 4.99 -0.47 -11.20
N GLU A 519 5.56 -0.40 -12.40
CA GLU A 519 6.08 0.83 -12.98
C GLU A 519 5.90 0.78 -14.51
N PHE A 520 5.66 1.94 -15.10
CA PHE A 520 5.34 2.08 -16.51
C PHE A 520 6.13 3.25 -17.10
N ASP A 521 6.42 3.21 -18.38
CA ASP A 521 7.09 4.35 -19.03
C ASP A 521 6.17 5.57 -19.06
N SER A 522 4.88 5.36 -19.34
CA SER A 522 3.87 6.41 -19.31
C SER A 522 2.71 6.06 -18.39
N VAL A 523 2.27 7.01 -17.60
CA VAL A 523 1.11 6.89 -16.71
C VAL A 523 0.14 8.03 -16.97
N LEU A 524 -1.12 7.70 -17.22
CA LEU A 524 -2.22 8.66 -17.19
C LEU A 524 -3.01 8.44 -15.89
N LEU A 525 -3.09 9.46 -15.06
CA LEU A 525 -3.94 9.45 -13.86
C LEU A 525 -5.23 10.25 -14.12
N ILE A 526 -6.37 9.62 -13.84
CA ILE A 526 -7.69 10.27 -13.90
C ILE A 526 -8.24 10.34 -12.48
N LEU A 527 -8.45 11.57 -11.98
CA LEU A 527 -9.04 11.82 -10.68
C LEU A 527 -10.56 12.07 -10.80
N PRO A 528 -11.34 11.79 -9.75
CA PRO A 528 -12.76 12.14 -9.72
C PRO A 528 -12.94 13.67 -9.66
N SER A 529 -14.04 14.17 -10.19
CA SER A 529 -14.39 15.59 -10.17
C SER A 529 -14.98 16.06 -8.84
N ASP A 530 -15.43 15.15 -7.98
CA ASP A 530 -15.97 15.47 -6.66
C ASP A 530 -14.84 15.81 -5.66
N PRO A 531 -14.74 17.08 -5.20
CA PRO A 531 -13.73 17.49 -4.22
C PRO A 531 -13.87 16.83 -2.85
N GLU A 532 -15.08 16.37 -2.51
CA GLU A 532 -15.36 15.70 -1.24
C GLU A 532 -15.09 14.19 -1.30
N SER A 533 -14.60 13.71 -2.43
CA SER A 533 -14.23 12.31 -2.58
C SER A 533 -13.12 11.91 -1.60
N GLY A 534 -13.43 11.02 -0.67
CA GLY A 534 -12.50 10.56 0.38
C GLY A 534 -11.26 9.83 -0.13
N VAL A 535 -11.17 9.55 -1.45
CA VAL A 535 -9.98 8.92 -2.06
C VAL A 535 -8.93 9.94 -2.49
N LEU A 536 -9.29 11.22 -2.58
CA LEU A 536 -8.35 12.29 -2.95
C LEU A 536 -7.36 12.53 -1.82
N SER A 537 -6.13 12.10 -2.01
CA SER A 537 -5.08 12.28 -1.02
C SER A 537 -3.71 12.47 -1.68
N ARG A 538 -2.82 13.05 -0.90
CA ARG A 538 -1.42 13.26 -1.27
C ARG A 538 -0.73 11.97 -1.64
N GLU A 539 -0.93 10.93 -0.83
CA GLU A 539 -0.35 9.61 -1.02
C GLU A 539 -0.84 8.93 -2.29
N LEU A 540 -2.14 9.13 -2.65
CA LEU A 540 -2.68 8.62 -3.91
C LEU A 540 -1.99 9.28 -5.10
N LEU A 541 -1.91 10.61 -5.09
CA LEU A 541 -1.29 11.38 -6.17
C LEU A 541 0.22 11.06 -6.27
N TYR A 542 0.94 11.06 -5.14
CA TYR A 542 2.34 10.67 -5.07
C TYR A 542 2.58 9.25 -5.59
N THR A 543 1.75 8.28 -5.15
CA THR A 543 1.87 6.90 -5.60
C THR A 543 1.68 6.78 -7.11
N ALA A 544 0.71 7.48 -7.69
CA ALA A 544 0.46 7.46 -9.13
C ALA A 544 1.60 8.11 -9.92
N ILE A 545 2.09 9.28 -9.50
CA ILE A 545 3.23 9.98 -10.14
C ILE A 545 4.45 9.06 -10.17
N THR A 546 4.74 8.42 -9.06
CA THR A 546 5.91 7.55 -8.91
C THR A 546 5.82 6.22 -9.64
N ARG A 547 4.67 5.88 -10.28
CA ARG A 547 4.56 4.76 -11.21
C ARG A 547 5.13 5.09 -12.60
N ALA A 548 5.21 6.37 -12.97
CA ALA A 548 5.75 6.81 -14.25
C ALA A 548 7.28 6.83 -14.24
N ARG A 549 7.89 6.37 -15.34
CA ARG A 549 9.36 6.46 -15.57
C ARG A 549 9.73 7.63 -16.46
N GLN A 550 8.94 7.90 -17.50
CA GLN A 550 9.28 8.88 -18.55
C GLN A 550 8.20 9.96 -18.69
N ARG A 551 6.91 9.59 -18.62
CA ARG A 551 5.80 10.51 -18.84
C ARG A 551 4.71 10.32 -17.81
N PHE A 552 4.30 11.41 -17.19
CA PHE A 552 3.12 11.46 -16.30
C PHE A 552 2.09 12.42 -16.89
N ILE A 553 0.88 11.92 -17.04
CA ILE A 553 -0.25 12.67 -17.60
C ILE A 553 -1.33 12.72 -16.51
N LEU A 554 -1.87 13.89 -16.25
CA LEU A 554 -2.90 14.11 -15.25
C LEU A 554 -4.18 14.63 -15.93
N HIS A 555 -5.31 14.01 -15.59
CA HIS A 555 -6.63 14.51 -15.95
C HIS A 555 -7.41 14.84 -14.67
N ALA A 556 -7.50 16.11 -14.33
CA ALA A 556 -8.18 16.60 -13.14
C ALA A 556 -8.33 18.15 -13.19
N SER A 557 -9.35 18.70 -12.55
CA SER A 557 -9.44 20.16 -12.35
C SER A 557 -8.37 20.67 -11.39
N ASN A 558 -8.08 21.97 -11.45
CA ASN A 558 -7.11 22.59 -10.55
C ASN A 558 -7.50 22.44 -9.07
N SER A 559 -8.78 22.59 -8.76
CA SER A 559 -9.31 22.45 -7.40
C SER A 559 -9.09 21.03 -6.85
N ILE A 560 -9.28 20.00 -7.66
CA ILE A 560 -9.05 18.59 -7.31
C ILE A 560 -7.57 18.34 -7.04
N VAL A 561 -6.67 18.84 -7.88
CA VAL A 561 -5.22 18.68 -7.72
C VAL A 561 -4.75 19.34 -6.42
N VAL A 562 -5.15 20.60 -6.18
CA VAL A 562 -4.82 21.31 -4.94
C VAL A 562 -5.36 20.54 -3.73
N ARG A 563 -6.63 20.13 -3.77
CA ARG A 563 -7.26 19.34 -2.69
C ARG A 563 -6.50 18.05 -2.41
N ALA A 564 -6.12 17.30 -3.46
CA ALA A 564 -5.36 16.07 -3.31
C ALA A 564 -3.99 16.31 -2.66
N ILE A 565 -3.26 17.37 -3.05
CA ILE A 565 -1.93 17.69 -2.50
C ILE A 565 -2.03 18.12 -1.03
N GLU A 566 -3.06 18.89 -0.67
CA GLU A 566 -3.24 19.41 0.69
C GLU A 566 -3.81 18.37 1.64
N ASN A 567 -4.55 17.39 1.12
CA ASN A 567 -5.18 16.33 1.92
C ASN A 567 -4.18 15.20 2.22
N LEU A 568 -3.58 15.25 3.41
CA LEU A 568 -2.78 14.14 3.96
C LEU A 568 -3.73 13.11 4.59
N THR A 569 -3.69 11.87 4.13
CA THR A 569 -4.49 10.79 4.73
C THR A 569 -3.97 10.48 6.13
N ARG A 570 -4.72 10.86 7.14
CA ARG A 570 -4.43 10.45 8.52
C ARG A 570 -5.27 9.23 8.85
N ARG A 571 -4.62 8.11 9.11
CA ARG A 571 -5.25 6.93 9.67
C ARG A 571 -4.98 6.91 11.16
N HIS A 572 -6.04 7.07 11.95
CA HIS A 572 -5.92 7.08 13.40
C HIS A 572 -5.51 5.70 13.92
N SER A 573 -4.42 5.69 14.68
CA SER A 573 -3.79 4.52 15.29
C SER A 573 -3.02 4.97 16.53
N GLY A 574 -2.94 4.15 17.55
CA GLY A 574 -2.08 4.37 18.71
C GLY A 574 -0.66 3.81 18.54
N LEU A 575 -0.35 3.15 17.41
CA LEU A 575 0.91 2.43 17.25
C LEU A 575 2.12 3.36 17.32
N ALA A 576 2.08 4.51 16.65
CA ALA A 576 3.18 5.49 16.69
C ALA A 576 3.45 5.93 18.14
N TYR A 577 2.42 6.32 18.87
CA TYR A 577 2.51 6.70 20.28
C TYR A 577 3.07 5.55 21.13
N LYS A 578 2.54 4.34 20.97
CA LYS A 578 3.04 3.15 21.70
C LYS A 578 4.51 2.85 21.37
N LEU A 579 5.03 3.20 20.21
CA LEU A 579 6.44 3.05 19.83
C LEU A 579 7.33 4.20 20.31
N GLY A 580 6.77 5.24 20.94
CA GLY A 580 7.50 6.36 21.54
C GLY A 580 7.65 7.58 20.64
N TRP A 581 6.88 7.67 19.56
CA TRP A 581 6.73 8.93 18.84
C TRP A 581 5.86 9.91 19.64
N PRO A 582 6.11 11.21 19.59
CA PRO A 582 5.23 12.19 20.24
C PRO A 582 3.83 12.14 19.62
N ASP A 583 2.81 12.51 20.43
CA ASP A 583 1.42 12.66 19.95
C ASP A 583 1.25 13.85 19.01
#